data_cda2cbec8dadd64f2241fdabf01977c1
#
_entry.id   cda2cbec8dadd64f2241fdabf01977c1
#
_cell.length_a   1.000
_cell.length_b   1.000
_cell.length_c   1.000
_cell.angle_alpha   90.00
_cell.angle_beta   90.00
_cell.angle_gamma   90.00
#
_symmetry.space_group_name_H-M   'P 1'
#
loop_
_entity.id
_entity.type
_entity.pdbx_description
1 polymer ?
#
loop_
_entity_poly.entity_id
_entity_poly.type
_entity_poly.pdbx_seq_one_letter_code
_entity_poly.pdbx_strand_id
1 'polypeptide(L)'
;YGNYWNTGTCKISIKDRFERRIDMFPAGFDKDDVMYSITAYGDFPIVLPTAQRDQTKGASSGWMLLSYKKPVTVSSSEECMEVETHRMDNGGKKVYEKFCYGPENLTDENIQTYWSAKTSNPGEWLQMDLGRQMEISALQINYADHKATQFNKAMDIYYQYKIYMSDDAQNWTLVVDKSKNDKDAPHDYVELSKSIKARYIKMENIHNASGLFAISDFRVFGNGLAAKPKAVASFKVDRNKADSRNAMISWKKQADAIGYNIYYGIEPDKLYNSIMVFGDNTYDFRGLDKGTKYYFTIEPFNENGIGTKNKIIEVK
;
A
#
# COMPACT_ATOMS: atom_id res chain seq x y z
N TYR A 1 10.87 11.73 11.64
CA TYR A 1 10.63 11.67 10.19
C TYR A 1 10.53 10.22 9.85
N GLY A 2 9.34 9.76 9.46
CA GLY A 2 9.17 8.40 8.99
C GLY A 2 10.11 8.14 7.82
N ASN A 3 10.73 6.99 7.86
CA ASN A 3 11.61 6.53 6.79
C ASN A 3 10.80 6.06 5.58
N TYR A 4 9.51 6.33 5.57
CA TYR A 4 8.58 5.92 4.57
C TYR A 4 8.08 7.12 3.78
N TRP A 5 8.25 7.01 2.50
CA TRP A 5 7.75 7.94 1.52
C TRP A 5 6.92 7.20 0.47
N ASN A 6 5.78 6.76 0.83
CA ASN A 6 4.70 6.67 -0.11
C ASN A 6 3.86 7.89 0.15
N THR A 7 4.19 8.91 -0.54
CA THR A 7 3.39 10.10 -0.53
C THR A 7 2.12 9.72 -1.24
N GLY A 8 1.11 9.50 -0.47
CA GLY A 8 -0.20 9.35 -1.01
C GLY A 8 -0.47 10.41 -2.05
N THR A 9 -1.16 10.03 -3.03
CA THR A 9 -1.63 10.90 -4.08
C THR A 9 -2.54 11.96 -3.50
N CYS A 10 -2.35 13.16 -3.97
CA CYS A 10 -3.35 14.18 -3.85
C CYS A 10 -4.56 13.77 -4.70
N LYS A 11 -5.60 13.24 -4.10
CA LYS A 11 -6.89 13.04 -4.76
C LYS A 11 -7.58 14.37 -4.90
N ILE A 12 -7.63 14.91 -6.09
CA ILE A 12 -8.28 16.19 -6.35
C ILE A 12 -9.79 16.02 -6.36
N SER A 13 -10.34 14.92 -6.88
CA SER A 13 -11.76 14.58 -6.79
C SER A 13 -12.03 13.12 -7.20
N ILE A 14 -13.21 12.61 -6.83
CA ILE A 14 -13.70 11.29 -7.29
C ILE A 14 -13.84 11.24 -8.82
N LYS A 15 -14.12 12.36 -9.47
CA LYS A 15 -14.24 12.46 -10.93
C LYS A 15 -12.89 12.49 -11.62
N ASP A 16 -11.88 12.99 -10.96
CA ASP A 16 -10.54 13.09 -11.50
C ASP A 16 -9.71 11.91 -11.02
N ARG A 17 -9.54 10.93 -11.89
CA ARG A 17 -8.74 9.72 -11.64
C ARG A 17 -7.26 9.90 -11.98
N PHE A 18 -6.87 11.12 -12.27
CA PHE A 18 -5.50 11.43 -12.60
C PHE A 18 -4.68 11.59 -11.33
N GLU A 19 -3.79 10.63 -11.08
CA GLU A 19 -2.93 10.60 -9.91
C GLU A 19 -1.51 11.01 -10.26
N ARG A 20 -0.92 11.82 -9.38
CA ARG A 20 0.50 12.12 -9.40
C ARG A 20 1.10 11.73 -8.07
N ARG A 21 2.14 10.90 -8.12
CA ARG A 21 2.88 10.47 -6.93
C ARG A 21 4.31 10.96 -7.02
N ILE A 22 4.88 11.23 -5.85
CA ILE A 22 6.31 11.37 -5.70
C ILE A 22 6.77 10.15 -4.92
N ASP A 23 7.54 9.30 -5.58
CA ASP A 23 8.14 8.12 -4.95
C ASP A 23 9.65 8.36 -4.79
N MET A 24 10.20 7.91 -3.67
CA MET A 24 11.63 7.95 -3.42
C MET A 24 12.13 6.53 -3.17
N PHE A 25 13.13 6.14 -3.96
CA PHE A 25 13.76 4.84 -3.82
C PHE A 25 15.25 5.01 -3.49
N PRO A 26 15.81 4.14 -2.65
CA PRO A 26 17.25 4.07 -2.47
C PRO A 26 17.91 3.74 -3.79
N ALA A 27 19.03 4.40 -4.09
CA ALA A 27 19.83 4.14 -5.26
C ALA A 27 21.27 3.77 -4.86
N GLY A 28 21.94 3.02 -5.71
CA GLY A 28 23.34 2.63 -5.53
C GLY A 28 23.99 2.41 -6.90
N PHE A 29 25.28 2.08 -6.88
CA PHE A 29 26.01 1.63 -8.05
C PHE A 29 26.40 0.17 -7.88
N ASP A 30 26.34 -0.59 -8.95
CA ASP A 30 26.81 -1.96 -8.95
C ASP A 30 28.34 -2.03 -9.20
N LYS A 31 28.88 -3.27 -9.31
CA LYS A 31 30.30 -3.51 -9.55
C LYS A 31 30.82 -2.99 -10.90
N ASP A 32 29.90 -2.69 -11.83
CA ASP A 32 30.19 -2.18 -13.18
C ASP A 32 29.88 -0.68 -13.30
N ASP A 33 29.73 0.02 -12.16
CA ASP A 33 29.36 1.43 -12.05
C ASP A 33 28.01 1.78 -12.68
N VAL A 34 27.12 0.81 -12.81
CA VAL A 34 25.76 1.05 -13.28
C VAL A 34 24.87 1.47 -12.10
N MET A 35 24.28 2.67 -12.23
CA MET A 35 23.33 3.14 -11.23
C MET A 35 22.04 2.31 -11.28
N TYR A 36 21.57 1.89 -10.11
CA TYR A 36 20.30 1.21 -9.96
C TYR A 36 19.51 1.78 -8.79
N SER A 37 18.20 1.63 -8.82
CA SER A 37 17.33 1.91 -7.68
C SER A 37 16.67 0.63 -7.18
N ILE A 38 16.48 0.53 -5.86
CA ILE A 38 15.80 -0.59 -5.23
C ILE A 38 14.32 -0.24 -5.18
N THR A 39 13.56 -0.72 -6.17
CA THR A 39 12.13 -0.45 -6.31
C THR A 39 11.26 -1.51 -5.61
N ALA A 40 11.84 -2.68 -5.30
CA ALA A 40 11.14 -3.73 -4.60
C ALA A 40 10.72 -3.27 -3.19
N TYR A 41 9.44 -3.50 -2.86
CA TYR A 41 8.85 -3.07 -1.58
C TYR A 41 8.98 -1.56 -1.31
N GLY A 42 9.05 -0.75 -2.37
CA GLY A 42 9.19 0.70 -2.27
C GLY A 42 8.01 1.39 -1.58
N ASP A 43 6.86 0.74 -1.57
CA ASP A 43 5.65 1.19 -0.84
C ASP A 43 5.67 0.82 0.65
N PHE A 44 6.65 0.05 1.09
CA PHE A 44 6.79 -0.35 2.50
C PHE A 44 7.80 0.56 3.19
N PRO A 45 7.76 0.64 4.53
CA PRO A 45 8.72 1.45 5.27
C PRO A 45 10.16 1.09 4.93
N ILE A 46 10.93 2.09 4.55
CA ILE A 46 12.36 1.98 4.26
C ILE A 46 13.17 2.69 5.34
N VAL A 47 14.36 2.20 5.60
CA VAL A 47 15.31 2.87 6.48
C VAL A 47 16.24 3.72 5.64
N LEU A 48 16.28 5.01 5.91
CA LEU A 48 17.18 5.90 5.19
C LEU A 48 18.64 5.45 5.37
N PRO A 49 19.45 5.45 4.30
CA PRO A 49 20.86 5.14 4.39
C PRO A 49 21.57 6.12 5.35
N THR A 50 22.36 5.57 6.24
CA THR A 50 23.30 6.36 7.05
C THR A 50 24.72 5.94 6.70
N ALA A 51 25.70 6.78 7.02
CA ALA A 51 27.11 6.46 6.79
C ALA A 51 27.59 5.16 7.50
N GLN A 52 26.83 4.68 8.48
CA GLN A 52 27.14 3.48 9.25
C GLN A 52 26.41 2.22 8.74
N ARG A 53 25.51 2.38 7.78
CA ARG A 53 24.70 1.25 7.27
C ARG A 53 25.22 0.79 5.92
N ASP A 54 25.41 -0.51 5.80
CA ASP A 54 25.73 -1.15 4.53
C ASP A 54 24.56 -1.02 3.54
N GLN A 55 24.72 -0.16 2.56
CA GLN A 55 23.71 0.15 1.55
C GLN A 55 23.46 -1.03 0.60
N THR A 56 24.37 -2.02 0.51
CA THR A 56 24.20 -3.20 -0.34
C THR A 56 23.12 -4.15 0.20
N LYS A 57 22.76 -4.04 1.47
CA LYS A 57 21.69 -4.85 2.10
C LYS A 57 20.28 -4.30 1.88
N GLY A 58 20.16 -3.25 1.08
CA GLY A 58 18.88 -2.60 0.79
C GLY A 58 18.37 -1.72 1.94
N ALA A 59 17.34 -0.97 1.65
CA ALA A 59 16.76 -0.02 2.59
C ALA A 59 15.48 -0.55 3.26
N SER A 60 15.09 -1.80 3.02
CA SER A 60 13.91 -2.39 3.64
C SER A 60 14.05 -2.42 5.16
N SER A 61 13.00 -2.01 5.85
CA SER A 61 12.88 -2.17 7.31
C SER A 61 12.77 -3.64 7.71
N GLY A 62 12.43 -4.52 6.76
CA GLY A 62 12.07 -5.91 7.01
C GLY A 62 10.63 -6.10 7.48
N TRP A 63 9.88 -5.02 7.63
CA TRP A 63 8.46 -5.06 7.99
C TRP A 63 7.61 -5.31 6.76
N MET A 64 6.55 -6.08 6.97
CA MET A 64 5.58 -6.44 5.95
C MET A 64 4.27 -5.69 6.19
N LEU A 65 3.45 -5.59 5.15
CA LEU A 65 2.10 -5.06 5.27
C LEU A 65 1.20 -6.11 5.95
N LEU A 66 0.67 -5.76 7.11
CA LEU A 66 -0.18 -6.64 7.93
C LEU A 66 -1.67 -6.42 7.67
N SER A 67 -2.04 -5.26 7.13
CA SER A 67 -3.42 -4.80 6.99
C SER A 67 -4.13 -5.27 5.72
N TYR A 68 -3.42 -5.79 4.71
CA TYR A 68 -4.02 -6.10 3.41
C TYR A 68 -5.23 -7.04 3.52
N LYS A 69 -6.40 -6.55 3.06
CA LYS A 69 -7.70 -7.25 3.11
C LYS A 69 -8.11 -7.78 4.48
N LYS A 70 -7.62 -7.14 5.54
CA LYS A 70 -8.08 -7.47 6.90
C LYS A 70 -9.46 -6.87 7.14
N PRO A 71 -10.34 -7.58 7.85
CA PRO A 71 -11.66 -7.08 8.18
C PRO A 71 -11.58 -5.87 9.11
N VAL A 72 -12.36 -4.85 8.77
CA VAL A 72 -12.49 -3.63 9.57
C VAL A 72 -13.95 -3.41 9.89
N THR A 73 -14.24 -3.10 11.15
CA THR A 73 -15.52 -2.58 11.61
C THR A 73 -15.39 -1.09 11.89
N VAL A 74 -16.46 -0.34 11.73
CA VAL A 74 -16.45 1.12 11.83
C VAL A 74 -17.66 1.62 12.59
N SER A 75 -17.58 2.82 13.14
CA SER A 75 -18.69 3.50 13.84
C SER A 75 -19.87 3.78 12.90
N SER A 76 -19.58 4.23 11.69
CA SER A 76 -20.56 4.57 10.67
C SER A 76 -19.93 4.48 9.28
N SER A 77 -20.74 4.42 8.22
CA SER A 77 -20.28 4.60 6.85
C SER A 77 -21.27 5.47 6.08
N GLU A 78 -20.72 6.36 5.24
CA GLU A 78 -21.50 7.14 4.28
C GLU A 78 -22.12 6.20 3.23
N GLU A 79 -23.24 6.60 2.66
CA GLU A 79 -23.93 5.82 1.64
C GLU A 79 -23.18 5.86 0.30
N CYS A 80 -23.35 4.80 -0.50
CA CYS A 80 -22.82 4.82 -1.86
C CYS A 80 -23.47 5.92 -2.67
N MET A 81 -22.71 6.54 -3.58
CA MET A 81 -23.22 7.53 -4.53
C MET A 81 -22.99 7.08 -5.98
N GLU A 82 -23.88 7.47 -6.86
CA GLU A 82 -23.67 7.36 -8.29
C GLU A 82 -23.04 8.65 -8.82
N VAL A 83 -21.94 8.50 -9.56
CA VAL A 83 -21.23 9.62 -10.17
C VAL A 83 -21.26 9.47 -11.68
N GLU A 84 -21.72 10.53 -12.35
CA GLU A 84 -21.64 10.60 -13.81
C GLU A 84 -20.16 10.60 -14.23
N THR A 85 -19.80 9.64 -15.06
CA THR A 85 -18.48 9.64 -15.69
C THR A 85 -18.53 10.48 -16.97
N HIS A 86 -17.38 10.98 -17.43
CA HIS A 86 -17.32 11.67 -18.73
C HIS A 86 -17.35 10.70 -19.92
N ARG A 87 -17.74 9.44 -19.69
CA ARG A 87 -17.84 8.41 -20.73
C ARG A 87 -19.28 8.35 -21.26
N MET A 88 -19.39 8.10 -22.54
CA MET A 88 -20.63 7.69 -23.19
C MET A 88 -20.56 6.21 -23.50
N ASP A 89 -21.67 5.50 -23.38
CA ASP A 89 -21.78 4.14 -23.89
C ASP A 89 -21.84 4.13 -25.44
N ASN A 90 -21.87 2.94 -26.02
CA ASN A 90 -21.95 2.79 -27.48
C ASN A 90 -23.25 3.35 -28.09
N GLY A 91 -24.23 3.73 -27.29
CA GLY A 91 -25.49 4.37 -27.69
C GLY A 91 -25.56 5.86 -27.40
N GLY A 92 -24.45 6.47 -26.93
CA GLY A 92 -24.37 7.89 -26.59
C GLY A 92 -25.05 8.27 -25.25
N LYS A 93 -25.34 7.29 -24.39
CA LYS A 93 -25.86 7.54 -23.05
C LYS A 93 -24.74 7.79 -22.06
N LYS A 94 -24.99 8.67 -21.10
CA LYS A 94 -24.07 8.93 -19.99
C LYS A 94 -23.84 7.67 -19.15
N VAL A 95 -22.59 7.38 -18.84
CA VAL A 95 -22.21 6.25 -18.00
C VAL A 95 -22.08 6.76 -16.56
N TYR A 96 -22.74 6.07 -15.63
CA TYR A 96 -22.63 6.32 -14.18
C TYR A 96 -21.83 5.21 -13.54
N GLU A 97 -21.00 5.56 -12.59
CA GLU A 97 -20.27 4.61 -11.76
C GLU A 97 -20.68 4.78 -10.31
N LYS A 98 -20.87 3.64 -9.62
CA LYS A 98 -21.22 3.60 -8.21
C LYS A 98 -19.95 3.61 -7.37
N PHE A 99 -19.84 4.56 -6.46
CA PHE A 99 -18.78 4.66 -5.47
C PHE A 99 -19.36 4.34 -4.09
N CYS A 100 -18.73 3.40 -3.39
CA CYS A 100 -19.12 3.02 -2.05
C CYS A 100 -17.97 3.34 -1.08
N TYR A 101 -18.35 3.79 0.11
CA TYR A 101 -17.45 4.29 1.14
C TYR A 101 -17.34 3.31 2.31
N GLY A 102 -17.34 2.02 2.01
CA GLY A 102 -17.31 0.96 3.00
C GLY A 102 -15.94 0.74 3.65
N PRO A 103 -15.91 0.02 4.79
CA PRO A 103 -14.68 -0.24 5.55
C PRO A 103 -13.67 -1.12 4.80
N GLU A 104 -14.10 -1.88 3.79
CA GLU A 104 -13.23 -2.68 2.92
C GLU A 104 -12.19 -1.85 2.17
N ASN A 105 -12.49 -0.58 1.91
CA ASN A 105 -11.59 0.36 1.24
C ASN A 105 -10.40 0.80 2.11
N LEU A 106 -10.44 0.53 3.41
CA LEU A 106 -9.34 0.87 4.33
C LEU A 106 -8.12 -0.04 4.17
N THR A 107 -8.28 -1.19 3.51
CA THR A 107 -7.26 -2.26 3.47
C THR A 107 -7.07 -2.87 2.08
N ASP A 108 -7.57 -2.24 1.03
CA ASP A 108 -7.54 -2.76 -0.34
C ASP A 108 -6.27 -2.35 -1.13
N GLU A 109 -5.42 -1.48 -0.57
CA GLU A 109 -4.21 -0.91 -1.20
C GLU A 109 -4.55 -0.13 -2.49
N ASN A 110 -5.74 0.46 -2.55
CA ASN A 110 -6.19 1.27 -3.67
C ASN A 110 -6.53 2.68 -3.22
N ILE A 111 -5.62 3.60 -3.40
CA ILE A 111 -5.77 5.02 -3.02
C ILE A 111 -6.92 5.75 -3.73
N GLN A 112 -7.55 5.16 -4.74
CA GLN A 112 -8.72 5.73 -5.42
C GLN A 112 -10.03 5.41 -4.69
N THR A 113 -10.00 4.45 -3.79
CA THR A 113 -11.10 4.09 -2.91
C THR A 113 -10.85 4.61 -1.51
N TYR A 114 -11.89 4.81 -0.72
CA TYR A 114 -11.76 5.21 0.67
C TYR A 114 -13.03 4.88 1.46
N TRP A 115 -12.87 4.65 2.73
CA TRP A 115 -13.96 4.67 3.69
C TRP A 115 -14.25 6.11 4.12
N SER A 116 -15.52 6.42 4.34
CA SER A 116 -15.94 7.67 4.96
C SER A 116 -17.00 7.40 6.02
N ALA A 117 -16.77 7.94 7.21
CA ALA A 117 -17.81 8.01 8.22
C ALA A 117 -18.94 8.95 7.79
N LYS A 118 -20.12 8.86 8.44
CA LYS A 118 -21.24 9.78 8.20
C LYS A 118 -20.99 11.19 8.74
N THR A 119 -20.06 11.34 9.66
CA THR A 119 -19.75 12.61 10.31
C THR A 119 -18.23 12.82 10.44
N SER A 120 -17.84 14.03 10.81
CA SER A 120 -16.48 14.37 11.23
C SER A 120 -16.37 14.49 12.76
N ASN A 121 -17.43 14.13 13.49
CA ASN A 121 -17.48 14.33 14.93
C ASN A 121 -16.40 13.54 15.67
N PRO A 122 -15.90 14.04 16.80
CA PRO A 122 -15.13 13.24 17.72
C PRO A 122 -15.87 11.96 18.11
N GLY A 123 -15.14 10.84 18.20
CA GLY A 123 -15.71 9.55 18.54
C GLY A 123 -16.09 8.68 17.35
N GLU A 124 -16.00 9.14 16.11
CA GLU A 124 -15.97 8.23 14.96
C GLU A 124 -14.73 7.34 15.03
N TRP A 125 -14.85 6.06 14.68
CA TRP A 125 -13.77 5.11 14.86
C TRP A 125 -13.74 4.03 13.77
N LEU A 126 -12.58 3.44 13.59
CA LEU A 126 -12.37 2.19 12.87
C LEU A 126 -11.67 1.18 13.79
N GLN A 127 -11.95 -0.11 13.60
CA GLN A 127 -11.31 -1.22 14.31
C GLN A 127 -10.98 -2.34 13.35
N MET A 128 -9.72 -2.67 13.25
CA MET A 128 -9.18 -3.74 12.38
C MET A 128 -8.91 -5.01 13.20
N ASP A 129 -9.25 -6.18 12.64
CA ASP A 129 -8.82 -7.48 13.14
C ASP A 129 -7.74 -8.07 12.23
N LEU A 130 -6.51 -8.19 12.70
CA LEU A 130 -5.42 -8.83 11.96
C LEU A 130 -5.59 -10.35 11.83
N GLY A 131 -6.64 -10.93 12.46
CA GLY A 131 -6.96 -12.36 12.44
C GLY A 131 -6.14 -13.19 13.43
N ARG A 132 -5.00 -12.69 13.85
CA ARG A 132 -4.12 -13.31 14.85
C ARG A 132 -3.20 -12.25 15.45
N GLN A 133 -2.55 -12.56 16.57
CA GLN A 133 -1.53 -11.69 17.13
C GLN A 133 -0.35 -11.56 16.17
N MET A 134 0.07 -10.33 15.91
CA MET A 134 1.21 -9.95 15.07
C MET A 134 2.08 -8.92 15.80
N GLU A 135 3.31 -8.80 15.38
CA GLU A 135 4.27 -7.82 15.90
C GLU A 135 4.18 -6.55 15.04
N ILE A 136 3.57 -5.49 15.59
CA ILE A 136 3.28 -4.23 14.92
C ILE A 136 4.40 -3.24 15.23
N SER A 137 4.96 -2.63 14.18
CA SER A 137 6.11 -1.71 14.29
C SER A 137 5.79 -0.29 13.81
N ALA A 138 4.89 -0.14 12.84
CA ALA A 138 4.51 1.16 12.31
C ALA A 138 3.09 1.16 11.75
N LEU A 139 2.53 2.35 11.63
CA LEU A 139 1.20 2.62 11.10
C LEU A 139 1.30 3.75 10.09
N GLN A 140 0.48 3.71 9.05
CA GLN A 140 0.30 4.82 8.12
C GLN A 140 -1.19 5.06 7.90
N ILE A 141 -1.58 6.33 7.99
CA ILE A 141 -2.95 6.78 7.81
C ILE A 141 -2.94 7.70 6.61
N ASN A 142 -3.67 7.33 5.56
CA ASN A 142 -3.86 8.16 4.39
C ASN A 142 -5.29 8.71 4.43
N TYR A 143 -5.45 9.97 4.81
CA TYR A 143 -6.75 10.63 4.84
C TYR A 143 -7.25 10.90 3.42
N ALA A 144 -8.57 10.96 3.26
CA ALA A 144 -9.23 11.29 2.00
C ALA A 144 -10.10 12.53 2.16
N ASP A 145 -10.14 13.37 1.13
CA ASP A 145 -10.99 14.57 1.09
C ASP A 145 -12.40 14.21 0.63
N HIS A 146 -13.27 13.84 1.57
CA HIS A 146 -14.69 13.60 1.28
C HIS A 146 -15.56 14.75 1.79
N LYS A 147 -16.31 15.37 0.87
CA LYS A 147 -17.13 16.57 1.18
C LYS A 147 -16.30 17.72 1.80
N ALA A 148 -15.00 17.76 1.55
CA ALA A 148 -14.14 18.83 2.01
C ALA A 148 -14.47 20.13 1.28
N THR A 149 -14.57 21.22 2.03
CA THR A 149 -14.96 22.54 1.52
C THR A 149 -13.87 23.59 1.63
N GLN A 150 -12.70 23.19 2.07
CA GLN A 150 -11.59 24.11 2.33
C GLN A 150 -10.83 24.46 1.07
N PHE A 151 -11.20 25.58 0.48
CA PHE A 151 -10.35 26.25 -0.47
C PHE A 151 -9.90 27.57 0.17
N ASN A 152 -8.62 27.65 0.59
CA ASN A 152 -7.95 28.88 1.07
C ASN A 152 -8.46 29.53 2.37
N LYS A 153 -9.19 28.83 3.23
CA LYS A 153 -9.70 29.40 4.50
C LYS A 153 -9.37 28.59 5.75
N ALA A 154 -8.54 27.56 5.63
CA ALA A 154 -8.33 26.63 6.73
C ALA A 154 -7.41 27.22 7.79
N MET A 155 -7.94 27.38 8.97
CA MET A 155 -7.17 27.63 10.20
C MET A 155 -6.82 26.32 10.91
N ASP A 156 -7.60 25.24 10.69
CA ASP A 156 -7.56 23.97 11.42
C ASP A 156 -7.37 22.82 10.44
N ILE A 157 -6.24 22.79 9.72
CA ILE A 157 -5.91 21.78 8.69
C ILE A 157 -5.23 20.54 9.25
N TYR A 158 -5.27 20.33 10.56
CA TYR A 158 -4.64 19.22 11.24
C TYR A 158 -5.65 18.11 11.55
N TYR A 159 -5.12 16.91 11.79
CA TYR A 159 -5.87 15.74 12.22
C TYR A 159 -5.46 15.35 13.64
N GLN A 160 -6.45 15.05 14.49
CA GLN A 160 -6.21 14.55 15.84
C GLN A 160 -6.90 13.22 16.04
N TYR A 161 -6.20 12.28 16.62
CA TYR A 161 -6.69 10.93 16.82
C TYR A 161 -5.95 10.21 17.95
N LYS A 162 -6.52 9.07 18.36
CA LYS A 162 -5.86 8.09 19.23
C LYS A 162 -5.88 6.72 18.61
N ILE A 163 -4.83 5.94 18.84
CA ILE A 163 -4.78 4.54 18.42
C ILE A 163 -4.60 3.66 19.64
N TYR A 164 -5.40 2.63 19.69
CA TYR A 164 -5.40 1.61 20.73
C TYR A 164 -5.10 0.24 20.13
N MET A 165 -4.48 -0.62 20.91
CA MET A 165 -4.23 -2.02 20.54
C MET A 165 -4.79 -2.96 21.59
N SER A 166 -5.20 -4.16 21.16
CA SER A 166 -5.80 -5.19 22.01
C SER A 166 -5.53 -6.59 21.46
N ASP A 167 -5.56 -7.60 22.32
CA ASP A 167 -5.54 -9.01 21.92
C ASP A 167 -6.93 -9.65 21.88
N ASP A 168 -7.91 -9.06 22.57
CA ASP A 168 -9.25 -9.64 22.79
C ASP A 168 -10.41 -8.72 22.34
N ALA A 169 -10.12 -7.54 21.78
CA ALA A 169 -11.06 -6.50 21.42
C ALA A 169 -11.92 -5.95 22.58
N GLN A 170 -11.54 -6.24 23.83
CA GLN A 170 -12.24 -5.79 25.04
C GLN A 170 -11.30 -4.90 25.89
N ASN A 171 -10.08 -5.35 26.11
CA ASN A 171 -9.07 -4.63 26.87
C ASN A 171 -8.14 -3.85 25.94
N TRP A 172 -8.26 -2.54 25.95
CA TRP A 172 -7.56 -1.65 25.03
C TRP A 172 -6.44 -0.89 25.71
N THR A 173 -5.26 -0.87 25.10
CA THR A 173 -4.11 -0.07 25.51
C THR A 173 -3.90 1.06 24.53
N LEU A 174 -3.85 2.30 25.01
CA LEU A 174 -3.49 3.46 24.21
C LEU A 174 -2.01 3.38 23.82
N VAL A 175 -1.73 3.42 22.53
CA VAL A 175 -0.37 3.26 21.97
C VAL A 175 0.11 4.49 21.20
N VAL A 176 -0.83 5.26 20.62
CA VAL A 176 -0.55 6.52 19.94
C VAL A 176 -1.56 7.56 20.41
N ASP A 177 -1.08 8.69 20.88
CA ASP A 177 -1.89 9.84 21.26
C ASP A 177 -1.46 11.06 20.44
N LYS A 178 -2.25 11.40 19.43
CA LYS A 178 -2.12 12.59 18.59
C LYS A 178 -3.22 13.62 18.89
N SER A 179 -3.85 13.55 20.08
CA SER A 179 -4.94 14.46 20.47
C SER A 179 -4.53 15.93 20.60
N LYS A 180 -3.26 16.22 20.58
CA LYS A 180 -2.71 17.59 20.61
C LYS A 180 -1.92 17.94 19.33
N ASN A 181 -2.09 17.16 18.26
CA ASN A 181 -1.43 17.47 17.00
C ASN A 181 -2.01 18.79 16.43
N ASP A 182 -1.13 19.67 16.01
CA ASP A 182 -1.47 20.97 15.39
C ASP A 182 -0.85 21.11 13.98
N LYS A 183 -0.34 20.01 13.42
CA LYS A 183 0.32 19.97 12.11
C LYS A 183 -0.53 19.26 11.09
N ASP A 184 -0.52 19.79 9.89
CA ASP A 184 -1.10 19.15 8.73
C ASP A 184 -0.28 17.89 8.36
N ALA A 185 -0.93 16.74 8.43
CA ALA A 185 -0.34 15.45 8.11
C ALA A 185 -1.39 14.53 7.45
N PRO A 186 -1.79 14.82 6.19
CA PRO A 186 -2.81 14.02 5.48
C PRO A 186 -2.32 12.58 5.18
N HIS A 187 -1.02 12.34 5.29
CA HIS A 187 -0.37 11.03 5.19
C HIS A 187 0.50 10.82 6.42
N ASP A 188 -0.14 10.57 7.57
CA ASP A 188 0.57 10.47 8.84
C ASP A 188 1.21 9.08 8.98
N TYR A 189 2.53 9.05 9.08
CA TYR A 189 3.30 7.85 9.37
C TYR A 189 3.77 7.87 10.83
N VAL A 190 3.44 6.81 11.54
CA VAL A 190 3.76 6.66 12.96
C VAL A 190 4.59 5.40 13.15
N GLU A 191 5.86 5.57 13.45
CA GLU A 191 6.74 4.49 13.88
C GLU A 191 6.64 4.33 15.41
N LEU A 192 6.41 3.12 15.88
CA LEU A 192 6.36 2.82 17.30
C LEU A 192 7.79 2.74 17.85
N SER A 193 8.01 3.26 19.04
CA SER A 193 9.33 3.23 19.70
C SER A 193 9.86 1.81 19.94
N LYS A 194 8.95 0.85 20.01
CA LYS A 194 9.20 -0.60 20.03
C LYS A 194 8.00 -1.30 19.41
N SER A 195 8.23 -2.44 18.78
CA SER A 195 7.16 -3.27 18.25
C SER A 195 6.23 -3.76 19.37
N ILE A 196 4.94 -3.77 19.09
CA ILE A 196 3.88 -4.20 20.00
C ILE A 196 3.18 -5.43 19.43
N LYS A 197 3.00 -6.46 20.24
CA LYS A 197 2.20 -7.63 19.86
C LYS A 197 0.73 -7.34 20.14
N ALA A 198 -0.10 -7.43 19.09
CA ALA A 198 -1.54 -7.29 19.21
C ALA A 198 -2.27 -7.97 18.03
N ARG A 199 -3.55 -8.27 18.23
CA ARG A 199 -4.43 -8.75 17.17
C ARG A 199 -5.34 -7.66 16.64
N TYR A 200 -5.83 -6.78 17.50
CA TYR A 200 -6.78 -5.73 17.15
C TYR A 200 -6.15 -4.35 17.26
N ILE A 201 -6.52 -3.49 16.32
CA ILE A 201 -6.09 -2.09 16.29
C ILE A 201 -7.34 -1.24 16.12
N LYS A 202 -7.51 -0.24 16.98
CA LYS A 202 -8.62 0.73 16.90
C LYS A 202 -8.07 2.14 16.79
N MET A 203 -8.57 2.90 15.83
CA MET A 203 -8.34 4.34 15.73
C MET A 203 -9.62 5.10 16.04
N GLU A 204 -9.52 6.14 16.84
CA GLU A 204 -10.61 7.03 17.22
C GLU A 204 -10.30 8.45 16.75
N ASN A 205 -11.24 9.06 16.00
CA ASN A 205 -11.15 10.44 15.57
C ASN A 205 -11.42 11.39 16.73
N ILE A 206 -10.61 12.43 16.83
CA ILE A 206 -10.79 13.55 17.76
C ILE A 206 -11.05 14.83 16.99
N HIS A 207 -10.30 15.08 15.91
CA HIS A 207 -10.49 16.24 15.05
C HIS A 207 -10.12 15.86 13.61
N ASN A 208 -11.01 16.21 12.69
CA ASN A 208 -10.81 16.05 11.26
C ASN A 208 -10.67 17.42 10.60
N ALA A 209 -9.69 17.57 9.73
CA ALA A 209 -9.32 18.85 9.14
C ALA A 209 -10.47 19.52 8.36
N SER A 210 -11.17 18.77 7.53
CA SER A 210 -12.29 19.25 6.72
C SER A 210 -13.13 18.11 6.17
N GLY A 211 -14.38 18.40 5.84
CA GLY A 211 -15.30 17.39 5.31
C GLY A 211 -15.64 16.30 6.31
N LEU A 212 -15.94 15.11 5.84
CA LEU A 212 -16.22 13.95 6.67
C LEU A 212 -14.91 13.25 7.09
N PHE A 213 -14.95 12.51 8.19
CA PHE A 213 -13.82 11.66 8.58
C PHE A 213 -13.67 10.51 7.58
N ALA A 214 -12.68 10.61 6.73
CA ALA A 214 -12.47 9.69 5.62
C ALA A 214 -11.00 9.29 5.49
N ILE A 215 -10.77 8.00 5.22
CA ILE A 215 -9.43 7.40 5.12
C ILE A 215 -9.40 6.48 3.89
N SER A 216 -8.42 6.68 3.01
CA SER A 216 -8.19 5.79 1.87
C SER A 216 -7.49 4.50 2.28
N ASP A 217 -6.46 4.61 3.10
CA ASP A 217 -5.72 3.44 3.56
C ASP A 217 -5.36 3.59 5.04
N PHE A 218 -5.63 2.55 5.82
CA PHE A 218 -5.12 2.38 7.17
C PHE A 218 -4.12 1.22 7.18
N ARG A 219 -2.86 1.56 6.94
CA ARG A 219 -1.79 0.58 6.73
C ARG A 219 -1.09 0.26 8.05
N VAL A 220 -0.88 -1.01 8.28
CA VAL A 220 -0.20 -1.54 9.46
C VAL A 220 1.03 -2.32 9.01
N PHE A 221 2.19 -1.98 9.55
CA PHE A 221 3.47 -2.59 9.20
C PHE A 221 4.10 -3.30 10.40
N GLY A 222 4.74 -4.43 10.11
CA GLY A 222 5.41 -5.24 11.11
C GLY A 222 5.64 -6.66 10.60
N ASN A 223 5.58 -7.64 11.49
CA ASN A 223 5.82 -9.03 11.12
C ASN A 223 4.82 -9.97 11.79
N GLY A 224 4.30 -10.90 11.01
CA GLY A 224 3.59 -12.06 11.52
C GLY A 224 4.54 -13.04 12.21
N LEU A 225 3.97 -13.95 13.01
CA LEU A 225 4.73 -14.89 13.84
C LEU A 225 4.70 -16.33 13.25
N ALA A 226 4.36 -16.49 11.97
CA ALA A 226 4.26 -17.79 11.31
C ALA A 226 5.27 -17.93 10.15
N ALA A 227 5.12 -18.97 9.34
CA ALA A 227 6.04 -19.26 8.25
C ALA A 227 5.90 -18.28 7.08
N LYS A 228 7.02 -17.97 6.45
CA LYS A 228 7.09 -17.27 5.16
C LYS A 228 6.59 -18.17 4.04
N PRO A 229 6.08 -17.62 2.91
CA PRO A 229 5.62 -18.45 1.81
C PRO A 229 6.79 -19.16 1.09
N LYS A 230 6.47 -20.30 0.51
CA LYS A 230 7.43 -21.08 -0.32
C LYS A 230 7.53 -20.45 -1.70
N ALA A 231 8.58 -20.84 -2.47
CA ALA A 231 8.72 -20.44 -3.87
C ALA A 231 7.47 -20.77 -4.70
N VAL A 232 7.17 -19.93 -5.68
CA VAL A 232 6.01 -20.14 -6.57
C VAL A 232 6.24 -21.30 -7.52
N ALA A 233 5.21 -22.03 -7.82
CA ALA A 233 5.23 -23.03 -8.88
C ALA A 233 4.77 -22.44 -10.22
N SER A 234 5.28 -23.00 -11.33
CA SER A 234 4.84 -22.70 -12.70
C SER A 234 4.97 -21.23 -13.13
N PHE A 235 6.02 -20.55 -12.67
CA PHE A 235 6.32 -19.19 -13.11
C PHE A 235 6.68 -19.13 -14.59
N LYS A 236 5.95 -18.31 -15.37
CA LYS A 236 6.10 -18.16 -16.83
C LYS A 236 5.99 -16.69 -17.23
N VAL A 237 6.68 -16.34 -18.31
CA VAL A 237 6.58 -15.05 -19.00
C VAL A 237 6.44 -15.34 -20.49
N ASP A 238 5.27 -15.09 -21.04
CA ASP A 238 4.95 -15.32 -22.44
C ASP A 238 4.93 -13.99 -23.18
N ARG A 239 5.93 -13.73 -24.00
CA ARG A 239 6.03 -12.51 -24.81
C ARG A 239 5.03 -12.56 -25.97
N ASN A 240 4.33 -11.45 -26.20
CA ASN A 240 3.33 -11.36 -27.24
C ASN A 240 3.99 -11.38 -28.64
N LYS A 241 3.58 -12.31 -29.50
CA LYS A 241 4.16 -12.48 -30.84
C LYS A 241 3.78 -11.34 -31.81
N ALA A 242 2.63 -10.72 -31.63
CA ALA A 242 2.18 -9.61 -32.46
C ALA A 242 2.82 -8.28 -32.06
N ASP A 243 3.00 -8.07 -30.76
CA ASP A 243 3.71 -6.91 -30.24
C ASP A 243 4.63 -7.33 -29.08
N SER A 244 5.91 -7.52 -29.39
CA SER A 244 6.90 -7.98 -28.44
C SER A 244 7.25 -6.99 -27.32
N ARG A 245 6.63 -5.82 -27.26
CA ARG A 245 6.67 -4.91 -26.11
C ARG A 245 5.81 -5.41 -24.95
N ASN A 246 4.87 -6.30 -25.24
CA ASN A 246 3.94 -6.85 -24.28
C ASN A 246 4.30 -8.28 -23.89
N ALA A 247 4.06 -8.62 -22.63
CA ALA A 247 4.22 -9.99 -22.14
C ALA A 247 3.16 -10.31 -21.08
N MET A 248 2.65 -11.53 -21.11
CA MET A 248 1.81 -12.07 -20.06
C MET A 248 2.69 -12.81 -19.05
N ILE A 249 2.75 -12.32 -17.84
CA ILE A 249 3.42 -12.99 -16.73
C ILE A 249 2.38 -13.78 -15.96
N SER A 250 2.65 -15.04 -15.63
CA SER A 250 1.70 -15.89 -14.91
C SER A 250 2.42 -16.88 -13.98
N TRP A 251 1.75 -17.26 -12.90
CA TRP A 251 2.27 -18.23 -11.92
C TRP A 251 1.15 -18.96 -11.21
N LYS A 252 1.49 -20.06 -10.54
CA LYS A 252 0.51 -20.75 -9.69
C LYS A 252 0.37 -19.99 -8.37
N LYS A 253 -0.85 -19.54 -8.05
CA LYS A 253 -1.16 -18.84 -6.78
C LYS A 253 -0.78 -19.72 -5.59
N GLN A 254 -0.07 -19.13 -4.63
CA GLN A 254 0.23 -19.75 -3.34
C GLN A 254 -0.85 -19.37 -2.33
N ALA A 255 -1.35 -20.37 -1.60
CA ALA A 255 -2.45 -20.15 -0.64
C ALA A 255 -2.04 -19.29 0.57
N ASP A 256 -0.75 -19.30 0.89
CA ASP A 256 -0.15 -18.58 2.02
C ASP A 256 0.53 -17.27 1.63
N ALA A 257 0.45 -16.86 0.36
CA ALA A 257 0.96 -15.57 -0.13
C ALA A 257 -0.15 -14.52 -0.21
N ILE A 258 0.11 -13.31 0.25
CA ILE A 258 -0.74 -12.15 0.06
C ILE A 258 -0.38 -11.37 -1.21
N GLY A 259 0.85 -11.50 -1.67
CA GLY A 259 1.34 -10.86 -2.88
C GLY A 259 2.64 -11.46 -3.38
N TYR A 260 3.09 -10.89 -4.49
CA TYR A 260 4.28 -11.32 -5.22
C TYR A 260 5.08 -10.12 -5.68
N ASN A 261 6.39 -10.23 -5.66
CA ASN A 261 7.27 -9.24 -6.24
C ASN A 261 8.02 -9.87 -7.42
N ILE A 262 7.85 -9.29 -8.60
CA ILE A 262 8.44 -9.74 -9.85
C ILE A 262 9.62 -8.83 -10.14
N TYR A 263 10.80 -9.40 -10.26
CA TYR A 263 12.00 -8.66 -10.65
C TYR A 263 12.32 -8.91 -12.11
N TYR A 264 12.81 -7.89 -12.79
CA TYR A 264 13.22 -8.01 -14.17
C TYR A 264 14.38 -7.07 -14.53
N GLY A 265 15.09 -7.43 -15.60
CA GLY A 265 16.21 -6.67 -16.12
C GLY A 265 16.72 -7.26 -17.43
N ILE A 266 17.73 -6.63 -18.02
CA ILE A 266 18.33 -7.03 -19.31
C ILE A 266 19.55 -7.95 -19.14
N GLU A 267 20.00 -8.15 -17.91
CA GLU A 267 21.08 -9.07 -17.55
C GLU A 267 20.65 -9.92 -16.34
N PRO A 268 21.10 -11.17 -16.22
CA PRO A 268 20.62 -12.08 -15.19
C PRO A 268 21.05 -11.69 -13.77
N ASP A 269 22.14 -10.92 -13.62
CA ASP A 269 22.64 -10.38 -12.35
C ASP A 269 22.21 -8.93 -12.10
N LYS A 270 21.44 -8.31 -13.03
CA LYS A 270 20.98 -6.92 -12.95
C LYS A 270 19.45 -6.82 -13.06
N LEU A 271 18.74 -7.51 -12.18
CA LEU A 271 17.28 -7.44 -12.09
C LEU A 271 16.84 -6.26 -11.21
N TYR A 272 17.13 -5.05 -11.66
CA TYR A 272 16.96 -3.83 -10.87
C TYR A 272 15.54 -3.27 -10.85
N ASN A 273 14.67 -3.74 -11.75
CA ASN A 273 13.29 -3.31 -11.78
C ASN A 273 12.39 -4.33 -11.07
N SER A 274 11.30 -3.87 -10.50
CA SER A 274 10.33 -4.73 -9.82
C SER A 274 8.90 -4.28 -10.04
N ILE A 275 7.99 -5.23 -9.91
CA ILE A 275 6.54 -5.05 -9.96
C ILE A 275 5.96 -5.80 -8.77
N MET A 276 5.19 -5.11 -7.93
CA MET A 276 4.47 -5.73 -6.82
C MET A 276 3.03 -6.00 -7.25
N VAL A 277 2.56 -7.22 -7.01
CA VAL A 277 1.21 -7.68 -7.34
C VAL A 277 0.56 -8.27 -6.11
N PHE A 278 -0.58 -7.70 -5.70
CA PHE A 278 -1.39 -8.22 -4.60
C PHE A 278 -2.55 -9.07 -5.13
N GLY A 279 -2.77 -10.22 -4.50
CA GLY A 279 -3.97 -11.04 -4.68
C GLY A 279 -4.12 -11.77 -6.01
N ASP A 280 -3.46 -11.32 -7.06
CA ASP A 280 -3.50 -11.91 -8.40
C ASP A 280 -2.37 -12.93 -8.64
N ASN A 281 -2.47 -13.64 -9.76
CA ASN A 281 -1.48 -14.60 -10.22
C ASN A 281 -1.12 -14.41 -11.72
N THR A 282 -1.47 -13.26 -12.26
CA THR A 282 -1.12 -12.83 -13.61
C THR A 282 -0.80 -11.34 -13.63
N TYR A 283 0.02 -10.91 -14.59
CA TYR A 283 0.33 -9.51 -14.83
C TYR A 283 0.54 -9.26 -16.33
N ASP A 284 -0.21 -8.30 -16.91
CA ASP A 284 -0.05 -7.86 -18.30
C ASP A 284 1.03 -6.77 -18.35
N PHE A 285 2.23 -7.18 -18.70
CA PHE A 285 3.39 -6.28 -18.79
C PHE A 285 3.45 -5.60 -20.16
N ARG A 286 3.58 -4.28 -20.17
CA ARG A 286 3.55 -3.45 -21.40
C ARG A 286 4.69 -2.45 -21.44
N GLY A 287 5.92 -2.90 -21.36
CA GLY A 287 7.05 -1.98 -21.29
C GLY A 287 8.38 -2.58 -21.70
N LEU A 288 8.37 -3.70 -22.46
CA LEU A 288 9.59 -4.31 -22.95
C LEU A 288 10.06 -3.62 -24.23
N ASP A 289 11.36 -3.56 -24.44
CA ASP A 289 11.95 -3.12 -25.69
C ASP A 289 11.94 -4.22 -26.73
N LYS A 290 11.65 -3.86 -28.00
CA LYS A 290 11.68 -4.77 -29.12
C LYS A 290 13.12 -5.26 -29.36
N GLY A 291 13.28 -6.55 -29.55
CA GLY A 291 14.57 -7.16 -29.85
C GLY A 291 15.52 -7.32 -28.65
N THR A 292 15.14 -6.79 -27.49
CA THR A 292 15.91 -6.93 -26.25
C THR A 292 15.51 -8.21 -25.51
N LYS A 293 16.50 -8.94 -25.03
CA LYS A 293 16.34 -10.09 -24.15
C LYS A 293 16.14 -9.58 -22.72
N TYR A 294 15.22 -10.22 -22.01
CA TYR A 294 14.94 -9.91 -20.61
C TYR A 294 15.06 -11.14 -19.72
N TYR A 295 15.34 -10.90 -18.47
CA TYR A 295 15.43 -11.90 -17.41
C TYR A 295 14.40 -11.56 -16.32
N PHE A 296 13.69 -12.57 -15.83
CA PHE A 296 12.65 -12.42 -14.84
C PHE A 296 12.82 -13.41 -13.70
N THR A 297 12.44 -13.01 -12.50
CA THR A 297 12.22 -13.89 -11.37
C THR A 297 11.08 -13.38 -10.53
N ILE A 298 10.55 -14.20 -9.64
CA ILE A 298 9.43 -13.86 -8.75
C ILE A 298 9.71 -14.38 -7.34
N GLU A 299 9.26 -13.64 -6.34
CA GLU A 299 9.21 -14.11 -4.95
C GLU A 299 7.85 -13.78 -4.34
N PRO A 300 7.21 -14.70 -3.64
CA PRO A 300 5.99 -14.46 -2.90
C PRO A 300 6.29 -13.79 -1.56
N PHE A 301 5.32 -13.06 -1.01
CA PHE A 301 5.41 -12.54 0.35
C PHE A 301 4.07 -12.68 1.09
N ASN A 302 4.13 -12.68 2.40
CA ASN A 302 2.99 -12.60 3.30
C ASN A 302 3.35 -11.75 4.51
N GLU A 303 2.47 -11.69 5.50
CA GLU A 303 2.68 -10.92 6.73
C GLU A 303 3.91 -11.40 7.54
N ASN A 304 4.37 -12.63 7.32
CA ASN A 304 5.52 -13.20 8.06
C ASN A 304 6.86 -12.92 7.38
N GLY A 305 6.84 -12.35 6.17
CA GLY A 305 8.04 -11.95 5.43
C GLY A 305 8.05 -12.40 3.98
N ILE A 306 9.20 -12.18 3.36
CA ILE A 306 9.49 -12.49 1.98
C ILE A 306 9.88 -13.96 1.86
N GLY A 307 9.25 -14.67 0.92
CA GLY A 307 9.48 -16.07 0.65
C GLY A 307 10.72 -16.32 -0.23
N THR A 308 10.81 -17.55 -0.72
CA THR A 308 11.96 -17.96 -1.56
C THR A 308 11.79 -17.45 -2.98
N LYS A 309 12.78 -16.75 -3.48
CA LYS A 309 12.86 -16.29 -4.86
C LYS A 309 13.03 -17.48 -5.83
N ASN A 310 12.31 -17.43 -6.94
CA ASN A 310 12.39 -18.45 -7.98
C ASN A 310 13.72 -18.37 -8.77
N LYS A 311 14.01 -19.42 -9.55
CA LYS A 311 15.07 -19.36 -10.55
C LYS A 311 14.76 -18.31 -11.61
N ILE A 312 15.80 -17.66 -12.11
CA ILE A 312 15.69 -16.69 -13.20
C ILE A 312 15.33 -17.40 -14.48
N ILE A 313 14.40 -16.82 -15.24
CA ILE A 313 14.05 -17.27 -16.60
C ILE A 313 14.43 -16.21 -17.62
N GLU A 314 14.93 -16.66 -18.76
CA GLU A 314 15.24 -15.82 -19.92
C GLU A 314 14.05 -15.73 -20.86
N VAL A 315 13.78 -14.54 -21.40
CA VAL A 315 12.67 -14.26 -22.33
C VAL A 315 13.19 -13.44 -23.51
N LYS A 316 13.00 -13.96 -24.72
CA LYS A 316 13.41 -13.31 -25.98
C LYS A 316 12.27 -12.57 -26.62
#